data_a66abb38d21091ba969201f8164bbc62
#
_entry.id   a66abb38d21091ba969201f8164bbc62
#
_cell.length_a   1.000
_cell.length_b   1.000
_cell.length_c   1.000
_cell.angle_alpha   90.00
_cell.angle_beta   90.00
_cell.angle_gamma   90.00
#
_symmetry.space_group_name_H-M   'P 1'
#
loop_
_entity.id
_entity.type
_entity.pdbx_description
1 polymer ?
#
loop_
_entity_poly.entity_id
_entity_poly.type
_entity_poly.pdbx_seq_one_letter_code
_entity_poly.pdbx_strand_id
1 'polypeptide(L)'
;VVGRVRRLTGAAKVGHAGTLDPMATGVLTMALGEATKTVSYLMDGAKAYRFTVRWGEQRDTDDAEGTIVETSDVRPTRDQILAVLGNFIGDIEQVPPVFSAIKIEGKRAYALARADQAPEMKPRTIHIEDLKLLSVVDADHAEFEAVSGKGAYMRSLARDLGTALGTVGHIAQLRRIAVGPFDEKQAISLDKLESLRHSAPLSEHLLPVETVLDDIPALALTEIEARKLRRGQAVPVLPVANRSPFKNIRQDDVVCAMAEGRLVALAKIKGGEIRPFRVMNF
;
A
#
# COMPACT_ATOMS: atom_id res chain seq x y z
N VAL A 1 -3.00 -10.35 11.97
CA VAL A 1 -2.72 -10.99 10.66
C VAL A 1 -1.30 -11.52 10.61
N VAL A 2 -0.23 -10.66 10.71
CA VAL A 2 1.20 -11.06 10.57
C VAL A 2 1.56 -12.29 11.41
N GLY A 3 1.23 -12.29 12.71
CA GLY A 3 1.53 -13.42 13.61
C GLY A 3 0.79 -14.71 13.21
N ARG A 4 -0.47 -14.61 12.70
CA ARG A 4 -1.24 -15.77 12.22
C ARG A 4 -0.60 -16.34 10.95
N VAL A 5 -0.26 -15.49 9.98
CA VAL A 5 0.42 -15.90 8.73
C VAL A 5 1.78 -16.55 9.05
N ARG A 6 2.61 -15.92 9.91
CA ARG A 6 3.90 -16.49 10.31
C ARG A 6 3.76 -17.90 10.90
N ARG A 7 2.79 -18.12 11.77
CA ARG A 7 2.53 -19.44 12.38
C ARG A 7 2.04 -20.47 11.37
N LEU A 8 1.19 -20.07 10.43
CA LEU A 8 0.64 -20.97 9.41
C LEU A 8 1.67 -21.37 8.37
N THR A 9 2.54 -20.43 7.96
CA THR A 9 3.54 -20.67 6.91
C THR A 9 4.88 -21.19 7.43
N GLY A 10 5.16 -21.07 8.73
CA GLY A 10 6.48 -21.37 9.28
C GLY A 10 7.60 -20.44 8.82
N ALA A 11 7.28 -19.33 8.13
CA ALA A 11 8.28 -18.43 7.58
C ALA A 11 9.11 -17.76 8.69
N ALA A 12 10.44 -17.74 8.52
CA ALA A 12 11.35 -17.12 9.46
C ALA A 12 11.07 -15.62 9.66
N LYS A 13 10.69 -14.94 8.56
CA LYS A 13 10.38 -13.51 8.55
C LYS A 13 9.08 -13.27 7.77
N VAL A 14 8.22 -12.40 8.32
CA VAL A 14 6.96 -11.98 7.68
C VAL A 14 6.79 -10.47 7.87
N GLY A 15 6.43 -9.79 6.80
CA GLY A 15 6.10 -8.38 6.78
C GLY A 15 4.84 -8.11 5.99
N HIS A 16 4.33 -6.88 6.02
CA HIS A 16 3.20 -6.45 5.19
C HIS A 16 3.50 -5.12 4.51
N ALA A 17 2.87 -4.89 3.37
CA ALA A 17 3.00 -3.66 2.61
C ALA A 17 1.79 -2.74 2.83
N GLY A 18 1.84 -1.97 3.91
CA GLY A 18 0.80 -1.01 4.29
C GLY A 18 -0.25 -1.59 5.25
N THR A 19 -0.38 -0.93 6.39
CA THR A 19 -1.37 -1.27 7.42
C THR A 19 -2.79 -1.06 6.88
N LEU A 20 -3.71 -1.93 7.27
CA LEU A 20 -5.15 -1.70 7.18
C LEU A 20 -5.63 -1.14 8.53
N ASP A 21 -6.59 -0.24 8.49
CA ASP A 21 -7.31 0.20 9.70
C ASP A 21 -8.06 -1.00 10.32
N PRO A 22 -8.30 -1.03 11.64
CA PRO A 22 -8.91 -2.18 12.33
C PRO A 22 -10.25 -2.60 11.72
N MET A 23 -11.12 -1.64 11.39
CA MET A 23 -12.41 -1.88 10.75
C MET A 23 -12.32 -2.28 9.27
N ALA A 24 -11.17 -2.03 8.61
CA ALA A 24 -11.03 -2.26 7.19
C ALA A 24 -10.88 -3.74 6.83
N THR A 25 -11.44 -4.09 5.70
CA THR A 25 -11.34 -5.42 5.07
C THR A 25 -10.50 -5.37 3.79
N GLY A 26 -10.35 -6.52 3.11
CA GLY A 26 -9.76 -6.62 1.78
C GLY A 26 -8.27 -6.98 1.78
N VAL A 27 -7.56 -6.51 0.77
CA VAL A 27 -6.20 -6.95 0.42
C VAL A 27 -5.16 -6.44 1.40
N LEU A 28 -4.46 -7.35 2.06
CA LEU A 28 -3.26 -7.07 2.83
C LEU A 28 -2.10 -7.90 2.26
N THR A 29 -1.23 -7.26 1.52
CA THR A 29 -0.10 -7.94 0.90
C THR A 29 0.93 -8.33 1.97
N MET A 30 1.24 -9.62 2.02
CA MET A 30 2.18 -10.22 2.95
C MET A 30 3.45 -10.62 2.23
N ALA A 31 4.60 -10.25 2.75
CA ALA A 31 5.91 -10.66 2.25
C ALA A 31 6.53 -11.68 3.21
N LEU A 32 7.00 -12.80 2.67
CA LEU A 32 7.60 -13.90 3.43
C LEU A 32 9.09 -14.03 3.12
N GLY A 33 9.90 -14.29 4.14
CA GLY A 33 11.35 -14.50 3.98
C GLY A 33 12.03 -13.33 3.27
N GLU A 34 12.73 -13.62 2.19
CA GLU A 34 13.50 -12.66 1.39
C GLU A 34 12.62 -11.59 0.71
N ALA A 35 11.37 -11.90 0.37
CA ALA A 35 10.43 -10.94 -0.17
C ALA A 35 10.18 -9.73 0.76
N THR A 36 10.49 -9.84 2.06
CA THR A 36 10.42 -8.69 2.97
C THR A 36 11.39 -7.56 2.60
N LYS A 37 12.41 -7.84 1.78
CA LYS A 37 13.36 -6.84 1.28
C LYS A 37 12.78 -5.94 0.17
N THR A 38 11.67 -6.36 -0.46
CA THR A 38 11.01 -5.62 -1.55
C THR A 38 9.75 -4.86 -1.11
N VAL A 39 9.36 -4.96 0.15
CA VAL A 39 8.13 -4.34 0.70
C VAL A 39 8.05 -2.83 0.43
N SER A 40 9.17 -2.11 0.45
CA SER A 40 9.20 -0.67 0.19
C SER A 40 8.66 -0.31 -1.19
N TYR A 41 8.93 -1.10 -2.22
CA TYR A 41 8.43 -0.85 -3.58
C TYR A 41 6.92 -0.94 -3.64
N LEU A 42 6.33 -1.91 -2.95
CA LEU A 42 4.89 -2.05 -2.89
C LEU A 42 4.22 -0.98 -2.01
N MET A 43 4.92 -0.51 -0.96
CA MET A 43 4.40 0.58 -0.13
C MET A 43 4.26 1.90 -0.90
N ASP A 44 5.11 2.14 -1.86
CA ASP A 44 5.10 3.35 -2.70
C ASP A 44 4.07 3.25 -3.85
N GLY A 45 3.64 2.05 -4.24
CA GLY A 45 2.65 1.81 -5.29
C GLY A 45 1.24 2.29 -4.96
N ALA A 46 0.38 2.39 -5.98
CA ALA A 46 -1.02 2.77 -5.85
C ALA A 46 -1.83 1.77 -5.01
N LYS A 47 -2.89 2.25 -4.38
CA LYS A 47 -3.88 1.45 -3.65
C LYS A 47 -5.27 1.84 -4.10
N ALA A 48 -6.12 0.84 -4.33
CA ALA A 48 -7.53 1.06 -4.62
C ALA A 48 -8.39 0.67 -3.44
N TYR A 49 -9.37 1.50 -3.15
CA TYR A 49 -10.29 1.34 -2.03
C TYR A 49 -11.72 1.48 -2.48
N ARG A 50 -12.61 0.68 -1.90
CA ARG A 50 -14.04 0.90 -1.91
C ARG A 50 -14.47 1.22 -0.49
N PHE A 51 -15.26 2.29 -0.33
CA PHE A 51 -15.65 2.73 0.99
C PHE A 51 -17.03 3.39 0.97
N THR A 52 -17.73 3.29 2.09
CA THR A 52 -19.00 3.95 2.33
C THR A 52 -18.78 5.10 3.30
N VAL A 53 -19.21 6.29 2.92
CA VAL A 53 -19.27 7.45 3.80
C VAL A 53 -20.67 7.52 4.38
N ARG A 54 -20.76 7.73 5.70
CA ARG A 54 -21.97 8.14 6.38
C ARG A 54 -21.96 9.64 6.60
N TRP A 55 -23.02 10.30 6.13
CA TRP A 55 -23.24 11.72 6.31
C TRP A 55 -23.96 12.04 7.62
N GLY A 56 -23.78 13.26 8.12
CA GLY A 56 -24.49 13.78 9.29
C GLY A 56 -23.90 13.43 10.64
N GLU A 57 -22.83 12.62 10.68
CA GLU A 57 -22.09 12.34 11.91
C GLU A 57 -20.58 12.43 11.65
N GLN A 58 -19.87 13.24 12.42
CA GLN A 58 -18.42 13.16 12.53
C GLN A 58 -18.03 12.39 13.79
N ARG A 59 -16.99 11.57 13.66
CA ARG A 59 -16.43 10.81 14.77
C ARG A 59 -14.96 11.16 14.99
N ASP A 60 -14.49 11.05 16.20
CA ASP A 60 -13.13 11.41 16.62
C ASP A 60 -12.04 10.58 15.90
N THR A 61 -12.38 9.36 15.42
CA THR A 61 -11.49 8.51 14.63
C THR A 61 -11.64 8.69 13.11
N ASP A 62 -12.60 9.53 12.66
CA ASP A 62 -13.06 9.66 11.27
C ASP A 62 -13.60 8.32 10.67
N ASP A 63 -13.97 7.33 11.52
CA ASP A 63 -14.58 6.04 11.14
C ASP A 63 -15.64 5.57 12.16
N ALA A 64 -16.29 4.44 11.87
CA ALA A 64 -17.40 3.92 12.67
C ALA A 64 -17.00 3.45 14.09
N GLU A 65 -15.71 3.30 14.39
CA GLU A 65 -15.24 2.84 15.72
C GLU A 65 -15.18 3.99 16.75
N GLY A 66 -15.15 5.25 16.30
CA GLY A 66 -15.03 6.42 17.17
C GLY A 66 -16.33 6.86 17.81
N THR A 67 -16.22 7.82 18.72
CA THR A 67 -17.35 8.51 19.36
C THR A 67 -17.82 9.68 18.49
N ILE A 68 -19.12 9.99 18.50
CA ILE A 68 -19.69 11.13 17.77
C ILE A 68 -19.21 12.41 18.45
N VAL A 69 -18.63 13.33 17.68
CA VAL A 69 -18.12 14.63 18.12
C VAL A 69 -18.90 15.79 17.52
N GLU A 70 -19.56 15.58 16.38
CA GLU A 70 -20.36 16.58 15.70
C GLU A 70 -21.48 15.91 14.90
N THR A 71 -22.63 16.59 14.75
CA THR A 71 -23.77 16.13 13.93
C THR A 71 -24.25 17.23 13.02
N SER A 72 -24.87 16.83 11.89
CA SER A 72 -25.51 17.72 10.91
C SER A 72 -26.74 17.06 10.32
N ASP A 73 -27.79 17.86 10.08
CA ASP A 73 -29.02 17.39 9.40
C ASP A 73 -28.89 17.45 7.87
N VAL A 74 -27.86 18.06 7.34
CA VAL A 74 -27.64 18.19 5.90
C VAL A 74 -27.31 16.83 5.29
N ARG A 75 -28.07 16.50 4.21
CA ARG A 75 -27.86 15.28 3.41
C ARG A 75 -27.59 15.67 1.97
N PRO A 76 -26.39 15.42 1.45
CA PRO A 76 -26.02 15.81 0.10
C PRO A 76 -26.76 14.96 -0.93
N THR A 77 -27.25 15.62 -1.98
CA THR A 77 -27.81 14.92 -3.15
C THR A 77 -26.69 14.33 -4.01
N ARG A 78 -27.05 13.37 -4.88
CA ARG A 78 -26.12 12.78 -5.85
C ARG A 78 -25.39 13.84 -6.69
N ASP A 79 -26.10 14.84 -7.17
CA ASP A 79 -25.53 15.89 -8.03
C ASP A 79 -24.55 16.79 -7.26
N GLN A 80 -24.86 17.10 -6.00
CA GLN A 80 -23.95 17.85 -5.13
C GLN A 80 -22.66 17.05 -4.88
N ILE A 81 -22.77 15.75 -4.61
CA ILE A 81 -21.59 14.88 -4.43
C ILE A 81 -20.75 14.90 -5.70
N LEU A 82 -21.34 14.65 -6.88
CA LEU A 82 -20.62 14.63 -8.16
C LEU A 82 -19.92 15.96 -8.45
N ALA A 83 -20.53 17.09 -8.10
CA ALA A 83 -19.97 18.41 -8.33
C ALA A 83 -18.65 18.68 -7.58
N VAL A 84 -18.44 18.05 -6.42
CA VAL A 84 -17.24 18.29 -5.60
C VAL A 84 -16.10 17.28 -5.83
N LEU A 85 -16.37 16.12 -6.45
CA LEU A 85 -15.36 15.05 -6.57
C LEU A 85 -14.09 15.51 -7.30
N GLY A 86 -14.22 16.37 -8.31
CA GLY A 86 -13.07 16.89 -9.06
C GLY A 86 -12.06 17.64 -8.20
N ASN A 87 -12.47 18.22 -7.06
CA ASN A 87 -11.59 18.93 -6.14
C ASN A 87 -10.70 17.99 -5.32
N PHE A 88 -10.97 16.69 -5.36
CA PHE A 88 -10.25 15.67 -4.60
C PHE A 88 -9.40 14.75 -5.49
N ILE A 89 -9.24 15.09 -6.78
CA ILE A 89 -8.42 14.34 -7.74
C ILE A 89 -7.13 15.14 -8.03
N GLY A 90 -6.01 14.43 -8.16
CA GLY A 90 -4.68 15.01 -8.31
C GLY A 90 -3.96 15.16 -6.97
N ASP A 91 -3.05 16.12 -6.92
CA ASP A 91 -2.31 16.43 -5.69
C ASP A 91 -3.14 17.34 -4.80
N ILE A 92 -3.50 16.85 -3.63
CA ILE A 92 -4.31 17.57 -2.65
C ILE A 92 -3.64 17.62 -1.28
N GLU A 93 -3.92 18.67 -0.52
CA GLU A 93 -3.52 18.75 0.89
C GLU A 93 -4.53 18.00 1.76
N GLN A 94 -4.04 17.07 2.55
CA GLN A 94 -4.86 16.28 3.47
C GLN A 94 -4.26 16.32 4.87
N VAL A 95 -5.10 16.61 5.87
CA VAL A 95 -4.73 16.46 7.29
C VAL A 95 -5.00 15.00 7.68
N PRO A 96 -3.96 14.22 8.02
CA PRO A 96 -4.13 12.83 8.44
C PRO A 96 -4.98 12.72 9.71
N PRO A 97 -5.68 11.59 9.92
CA PRO A 97 -6.42 11.40 11.17
C PRO A 97 -5.45 11.29 12.35
N VAL A 98 -5.88 11.78 13.51
CA VAL A 98 -5.09 11.72 14.75
C VAL A 98 -4.79 10.26 15.12
N PHE A 99 -5.79 9.38 14.93
CA PHE A 99 -5.63 7.94 15.13
C PHE A 99 -4.94 7.27 13.94
N SER A 100 -3.66 7.60 13.71
CA SER A 100 -2.85 7.06 12.63
C SER A 100 -1.52 6.47 13.11
N ALA A 101 -0.86 5.70 12.22
CA ALA A 101 0.45 5.12 12.48
C ALA A 101 1.62 6.09 12.25
N ILE A 102 1.33 7.36 11.94
CA ILE A 102 2.34 8.41 11.75
C ILE A 102 3.15 8.57 13.03
N LYS A 103 4.45 8.73 12.87
CA LYS A 103 5.35 9.02 13.99
C LYS A 103 5.52 10.53 14.16
N ILE A 104 5.28 11.02 15.35
CA ILE A 104 5.52 12.38 15.79
C ILE A 104 6.48 12.29 16.96
N GLU A 105 7.66 12.90 16.85
CA GLU A 105 8.74 12.84 17.87
C GLU A 105 9.08 11.42 18.33
N GLY A 106 9.06 10.46 17.38
CA GLY A 106 9.38 9.05 17.66
C GLY A 106 8.22 8.19 18.18
N LYS A 107 7.13 8.79 18.65
CA LYS A 107 5.91 8.10 19.11
C LYS A 107 4.86 8.04 18.00
N ARG A 108 4.02 7.02 17.98
CA ARG A 108 2.92 6.93 17.01
C ARG A 108 1.76 7.82 17.41
N ALA A 109 1.15 8.54 16.46
CA ALA A 109 0.06 9.47 16.73
C ALA A 109 -1.11 8.80 17.47
N TYR A 110 -1.52 7.59 17.08
CA TYR A 110 -2.58 6.85 17.78
C TYR A 110 -2.25 6.54 19.25
N ALA A 111 -0.96 6.34 19.59
CA ALA A 111 -0.56 6.08 20.99
C ALA A 111 -0.63 7.35 21.82
N LEU A 112 -0.32 8.50 21.24
CA LEU A 112 -0.48 9.81 21.88
C LEU A 112 -1.96 10.15 22.06
N ALA A 113 -2.80 9.91 21.04
CA ALA A 113 -4.24 10.16 21.11
C ALA A 113 -4.91 9.35 22.22
N ARG A 114 -4.58 8.06 22.37
CA ARG A 114 -5.11 7.21 23.46
C ARG A 114 -4.65 7.63 24.86
N ALA A 115 -3.61 8.44 24.95
CA ALA A 115 -3.10 8.98 26.21
C ALA A 115 -3.61 10.41 26.48
N ASP A 116 -4.69 10.85 25.80
CA ASP A 116 -5.23 12.21 25.83
C ASP A 116 -4.20 13.30 25.50
N GLN A 117 -3.16 12.94 24.73
CA GLN A 117 -2.10 13.80 24.24
C GLN A 117 -2.18 13.93 22.72
N ALA A 118 -3.40 14.11 22.19
CA ALA A 118 -3.63 14.17 20.74
C ALA A 118 -2.72 15.22 20.09
N PRO A 119 -1.83 14.82 19.16
CA PRO A 119 -0.93 15.77 18.54
C PRO A 119 -1.63 16.59 17.47
N GLU A 120 -1.18 17.81 17.24
CA GLU A 120 -1.59 18.59 16.08
C GLU A 120 -1.06 17.92 14.80
N MET A 121 -1.98 17.52 13.92
CA MET A 121 -1.64 16.90 12.65
C MET A 121 -1.43 17.96 11.58
N LYS A 122 -0.26 17.91 10.92
CA LYS A 122 0.04 18.85 9.83
C LYS A 122 -0.47 18.34 8.49
N PRO A 123 -0.99 19.21 7.62
CA PRO A 123 -1.35 18.87 6.26
C PRO A 123 -0.17 18.23 5.51
N ARG A 124 -0.48 17.34 4.57
CA ARG A 124 0.49 16.69 3.70
C ARG A 124 -0.09 16.58 2.31
N THR A 125 0.72 16.85 1.31
CA THR A 125 0.35 16.58 -0.07
C THR A 125 0.25 15.07 -0.28
N ILE A 126 -0.90 14.63 -0.77
CA ILE A 126 -1.17 13.26 -1.19
C ILE A 126 -1.71 13.28 -2.62
N HIS A 127 -1.58 12.15 -3.32
CA HIS A 127 -2.10 12.02 -4.68
C HIS A 127 -3.32 11.10 -4.69
N ILE A 128 -4.41 11.57 -5.25
CA ILE A 128 -5.60 10.77 -5.60
C ILE A 128 -5.66 10.68 -7.12
N GLU A 129 -5.43 9.50 -7.65
CA GLU A 129 -5.43 9.25 -9.09
C GLU A 129 -6.85 9.26 -9.67
N ASP A 130 -7.79 8.68 -8.91
CA ASP A 130 -9.19 8.57 -9.32
C ASP A 130 -10.10 8.54 -8.08
N LEU A 131 -11.29 9.14 -8.22
CA LEU A 131 -12.34 9.14 -7.19
C LEU A 131 -13.71 9.11 -7.87
N LYS A 132 -14.49 8.07 -7.61
CA LYS A 132 -15.80 7.84 -8.21
C LYS A 132 -16.87 7.64 -7.16
N LEU A 133 -18.04 8.23 -7.37
CA LEU A 133 -19.28 7.84 -6.69
C LEU A 133 -19.83 6.59 -7.38
N LEU A 134 -19.92 5.49 -6.65
CA LEU A 134 -20.51 4.24 -7.14
C LEU A 134 -22.03 4.27 -7.00
N SER A 135 -22.52 4.61 -5.80
CA SER A 135 -23.96 4.68 -5.53
C SER A 135 -24.27 5.63 -4.36
N VAL A 136 -25.46 6.17 -4.37
CA VAL A 136 -26.11 6.73 -3.17
C VAL A 136 -26.97 5.61 -2.62
N VAL A 137 -26.56 5.03 -1.51
CA VAL A 137 -27.18 3.83 -0.91
C VAL A 137 -28.53 4.19 -0.29
N ASP A 138 -28.53 5.27 0.48
CA ASP A 138 -29.69 5.89 1.10
C ASP A 138 -29.41 7.38 1.40
N ALA A 139 -30.29 8.04 2.15
CA ALA A 139 -30.11 9.46 2.50
C ALA A 139 -28.83 9.71 3.30
N ASP A 140 -28.41 8.76 4.14
CA ASP A 140 -27.27 8.89 5.04
C ASP A 140 -25.98 8.32 4.46
N HIS A 141 -26.03 7.50 3.41
CA HIS A 141 -24.86 6.74 2.94
C HIS A 141 -24.63 6.86 1.44
N ALA A 142 -23.36 7.06 1.07
CA ALA A 142 -22.89 6.99 -0.30
C ALA A 142 -21.62 6.12 -0.41
N GLU A 143 -21.54 5.33 -1.47
CA GLU A 143 -20.41 4.41 -1.74
C GLU A 143 -19.50 5.00 -2.81
N PHE A 144 -18.21 4.92 -2.56
CA PHE A 144 -17.15 5.46 -3.41
C PHE A 144 -16.08 4.41 -3.73
N GLU A 145 -15.40 4.63 -4.83
CA GLU A 145 -14.14 3.97 -5.16
C GLU A 145 -13.07 5.02 -5.39
N ALA A 146 -11.89 4.83 -4.79
CA ALA A 146 -10.75 5.72 -4.96
C ALA A 146 -9.48 4.93 -5.28
N VAL A 147 -8.65 5.47 -6.18
CA VAL A 147 -7.26 5.06 -6.40
C VAL A 147 -6.35 6.15 -5.88
N SER A 148 -5.43 5.79 -5.00
CA SER A 148 -4.55 6.76 -4.35
C SER A 148 -3.11 6.31 -4.29
N GLY A 149 -2.21 7.27 -4.28
CA GLY A 149 -0.81 7.07 -3.97
C GLY A 149 -0.57 6.77 -2.48
N LYS A 150 0.72 6.75 -2.12
CA LYS A 150 1.18 6.55 -0.75
C LYS A 150 0.71 7.67 0.18
N GLY A 151 0.28 7.30 1.37
CA GLY A 151 0.03 8.23 2.47
C GLY A 151 -1.37 8.83 2.53
N ALA A 152 -2.23 8.57 1.54
CA ALA A 152 -3.63 8.96 1.56
C ALA A 152 -4.41 8.17 2.63
N TYR A 153 -5.30 8.87 3.32
CA TYR A 153 -6.21 8.32 4.32
C TYR A 153 -7.65 8.47 3.84
N MET A 154 -8.33 7.34 3.63
CA MET A 154 -9.74 7.34 3.21
C MET A 154 -10.63 7.95 4.29
N ARG A 155 -10.26 7.84 5.57
CA ARG A 155 -10.94 8.48 6.70
C ARG A 155 -10.91 10.00 6.60
N SER A 156 -9.76 10.58 6.34
CA SER A 156 -9.66 12.03 6.09
C SER A 156 -10.41 12.44 4.82
N LEU A 157 -10.36 11.63 3.77
CA LEU A 157 -11.11 11.92 2.52
C LEU A 157 -12.62 11.97 2.78
N ALA A 158 -13.16 11.05 3.58
CA ALA A 158 -14.58 11.06 3.96
C ALA A 158 -14.98 12.30 4.78
N ARG A 159 -14.15 12.68 5.76
CA ARG A 159 -14.33 13.92 6.54
C ARG A 159 -14.29 15.15 5.64
N ASP A 160 -13.29 15.25 4.78
CA ASP A 160 -13.07 16.42 3.93
C ASP A 160 -14.16 16.53 2.84
N LEU A 161 -14.69 15.40 2.32
CA LEU A 161 -15.89 15.36 1.46
C LEU A 161 -17.12 15.90 2.21
N GLY A 162 -17.36 15.49 3.46
CA GLY A 162 -18.43 16.02 4.30
C GLY A 162 -18.34 17.53 4.42
N THR A 163 -17.16 18.05 4.76
CA THR A 163 -16.92 19.50 4.88
C THR A 163 -17.19 20.23 3.56
N ALA A 164 -16.73 19.71 2.43
CA ALA A 164 -16.96 20.33 1.11
C ALA A 164 -18.44 20.34 0.70
N LEU A 165 -19.24 19.44 1.26
CA LEU A 165 -20.69 19.32 1.02
C LEU A 165 -21.55 20.08 2.05
N GLY A 166 -20.91 20.83 2.96
CA GLY A 166 -21.60 21.59 4.02
C GLY A 166 -22.24 20.71 5.09
N THR A 167 -21.72 19.51 5.27
CA THR A 167 -22.13 18.55 6.30
C THR A 167 -20.90 17.98 6.99
N VAL A 168 -21.09 16.96 7.82
CA VAL A 168 -20.04 16.15 8.41
C VAL A 168 -20.16 14.70 7.94
N GLY A 169 -19.06 13.94 7.96
CA GLY A 169 -19.09 12.56 7.54
C GLY A 169 -17.89 11.76 8.05
N HIS A 170 -18.08 10.44 8.11
CA HIS A 170 -17.03 9.49 8.48
C HIS A 170 -17.13 8.22 7.64
N ILE A 171 -16.08 7.40 7.67
CA ILE A 171 -16.08 6.08 7.04
C ILE A 171 -16.99 5.12 7.82
N ALA A 172 -18.07 4.66 7.19
CA ALA A 172 -18.93 3.59 7.73
C ALA A 172 -18.36 2.19 7.37
N GLN A 173 -17.85 2.03 6.16
CA GLN A 173 -17.22 0.79 5.70
C GLN A 173 -15.99 1.11 4.84
N LEU A 174 -14.93 0.30 4.98
CA LEU A 174 -13.70 0.45 4.21
C LEU A 174 -13.17 -0.90 3.75
N ARG A 175 -12.88 -1.00 2.46
CA ARG A 175 -12.30 -2.20 1.86
C ARG A 175 -11.19 -1.82 0.90
N ARG A 176 -9.98 -2.32 1.12
CA ARG A 176 -8.89 -2.16 0.15
C ARG A 176 -8.98 -3.26 -0.90
N ILE A 177 -9.28 -2.89 -2.14
CA ILE A 177 -9.53 -3.83 -3.23
C ILE A 177 -8.27 -4.16 -4.04
N ALA A 178 -7.23 -3.27 -4.01
CA ALA A 178 -5.94 -3.54 -4.63
C ALA A 178 -4.77 -2.84 -3.93
N VAL A 179 -3.56 -3.39 -4.08
CA VAL A 179 -2.27 -2.83 -3.66
C VAL A 179 -1.24 -3.11 -4.75
N GLY A 180 -0.84 -2.10 -5.52
CA GLY A 180 0.02 -2.30 -6.70
C GLY A 180 -0.57 -3.35 -7.64
N PRO A 181 0.19 -4.40 -8.02
CA PRO A 181 -0.27 -5.43 -8.93
C PRO A 181 -1.21 -6.48 -8.29
N PHE A 182 -1.47 -6.39 -6.98
CA PHE A 182 -2.27 -7.39 -6.25
C PHE A 182 -3.69 -6.89 -6.00
N ASP A 183 -4.67 -7.68 -6.41
CA ASP A 183 -6.10 -7.44 -6.20
C ASP A 183 -6.78 -8.54 -5.38
N GLU A 184 -8.08 -8.40 -5.20
CA GLU A 184 -8.89 -9.35 -4.44
C GLU A 184 -8.98 -10.74 -5.06
N LYS A 185 -8.79 -10.89 -6.39
CA LYS A 185 -8.87 -12.19 -7.09
C LYS A 185 -7.70 -13.08 -6.74
N GLN A 186 -6.55 -12.48 -6.43
CA GLN A 186 -5.33 -13.16 -6.00
C GLN A 186 -5.28 -13.38 -4.49
N ALA A 187 -6.16 -12.71 -3.74
CA ALA A 187 -6.15 -12.76 -2.29
C ALA A 187 -6.71 -14.08 -1.75
N ILE A 188 -6.11 -14.58 -0.69
CA ILE A 188 -6.54 -15.77 0.05
C ILE A 188 -7.02 -15.34 1.41
N SER A 189 -8.24 -15.75 1.80
CA SER A 189 -8.73 -15.47 3.16
C SER A 189 -7.88 -16.20 4.22
N LEU A 190 -7.81 -15.65 5.43
CA LEU A 190 -7.06 -16.28 6.52
C LEU A 190 -7.60 -17.67 6.88
N ASP A 191 -8.90 -17.87 6.75
CA ASP A 191 -9.53 -19.17 7.02
C ASP A 191 -9.22 -20.19 5.92
N LYS A 192 -9.20 -19.72 4.65
CA LYS A 192 -8.73 -20.57 3.54
C LYS A 192 -7.26 -20.92 3.69
N LEU A 193 -6.40 -19.96 4.07
CA LEU A 193 -4.99 -20.21 4.33
C LEU A 193 -4.79 -21.25 5.44
N GLU A 194 -5.61 -21.22 6.48
CA GLU A 194 -5.58 -22.20 7.57
C GLU A 194 -5.99 -23.60 7.10
N SER A 195 -7.04 -23.70 6.28
CA SER A 195 -7.47 -24.99 5.71
C SER A 195 -6.43 -25.60 4.76
N LEU A 196 -5.71 -24.76 4.00
CA LEU A 196 -4.65 -25.20 3.06
C LEU A 196 -3.45 -25.82 3.77
N ARG A 197 -3.20 -25.48 5.04
CA ARG A 197 -2.06 -26.03 5.81
C ARG A 197 -2.05 -27.56 5.84
N HIS A 198 -3.19 -28.19 5.74
CA HIS A 198 -3.36 -29.65 5.84
C HIS A 198 -3.59 -30.34 4.50
N SER A 199 -3.76 -29.60 3.40
CA SER A 199 -4.21 -30.15 2.11
C SER A 199 -3.25 -29.91 0.94
N ALA A 200 -2.38 -28.89 0.99
CA ALA A 200 -1.45 -28.57 -0.09
C ALA A 200 -0.20 -27.85 0.42
N PRO A 201 0.94 -27.92 -0.28
CA PRO A 201 2.09 -27.10 0.02
C PRO A 201 1.75 -25.61 -0.12
N LEU A 202 1.94 -24.83 0.96
CA LEU A 202 1.65 -23.40 0.96
C LEU A 202 2.48 -22.63 -0.08
N SER A 203 3.60 -23.21 -0.53
CA SER A 203 4.44 -22.66 -1.61
C SER A 203 3.71 -22.50 -2.94
N GLU A 204 2.69 -23.31 -3.23
CA GLU A 204 1.88 -23.21 -4.46
C GLU A 204 1.00 -21.94 -4.48
N HIS A 205 0.81 -21.30 -3.34
CA HIS A 205 0.02 -20.09 -3.18
C HIS A 205 0.90 -18.82 -3.03
N LEU A 206 2.22 -18.97 -3.16
CA LEU A 206 3.14 -17.84 -3.15
C LEU A 206 3.24 -17.24 -4.55
N LEU A 207 3.11 -15.93 -4.62
CA LEU A 207 3.39 -15.18 -5.84
C LEU A 207 4.89 -14.86 -5.92
N PRO A 208 5.47 -14.82 -7.12
CA PRO A 208 6.88 -14.45 -7.30
C PRO A 208 7.17 -13.06 -6.74
N VAL A 209 8.35 -12.88 -6.14
CA VAL A 209 8.79 -11.57 -5.63
C VAL A 209 8.95 -10.55 -6.75
N GLU A 210 9.24 -11.00 -7.94
CA GLU A 210 9.40 -10.21 -9.17
C GLU A 210 8.12 -9.44 -9.51
N THR A 211 6.94 -9.97 -9.15
CA THR A 211 5.64 -9.32 -9.40
C THR A 211 5.57 -7.89 -8.86
N VAL A 212 6.26 -7.57 -7.75
CA VAL A 212 6.28 -6.22 -7.18
C VAL A 212 7.37 -5.32 -7.77
N LEU A 213 8.15 -5.82 -8.70
CA LEU A 213 9.32 -5.17 -9.29
C LEU A 213 9.20 -5.02 -10.81
N ASP A 214 7.99 -5.23 -11.35
CA ASP A 214 7.75 -5.29 -12.79
C ASP A 214 8.12 -3.98 -13.52
N ASP A 215 7.96 -2.84 -12.81
CA ASP A 215 8.35 -1.52 -13.30
C ASP A 215 9.87 -1.26 -13.24
N ILE A 216 10.66 -2.19 -12.64
CA ILE A 216 12.11 -2.00 -12.48
C ILE A 216 12.84 -2.74 -13.59
N PRO A 217 13.75 -2.07 -14.34
CA PRO A 217 14.50 -2.71 -15.41
C PRO A 217 15.25 -3.97 -14.96
N ALA A 218 15.03 -5.08 -15.66
CA ALA A 218 15.68 -6.34 -15.37
C ALA A 218 16.95 -6.54 -16.20
N LEU A 219 18.07 -6.87 -15.55
CA LEU A 219 19.35 -7.15 -16.17
C LEU A 219 19.68 -8.65 -16.13
N ALA A 220 19.95 -9.25 -17.27
CA ALA A 220 20.29 -10.66 -17.39
C ALA A 220 21.76 -10.92 -17.05
N LEU A 221 22.01 -11.63 -15.96
CA LEU A 221 23.32 -12.03 -15.49
C LEU A 221 23.71 -13.42 -15.96
N THR A 222 24.99 -13.64 -16.17
CA THR A 222 25.58 -14.98 -16.17
C THR A 222 25.68 -15.49 -14.73
N GLU A 223 25.82 -16.82 -14.54
CA GLU A 223 25.99 -17.41 -13.20
C GLU A 223 27.24 -16.89 -12.48
N ILE A 224 28.31 -16.58 -13.23
CA ILE A 224 29.58 -16.02 -12.67
C ILE A 224 29.27 -14.60 -12.11
N GLU A 225 28.54 -13.78 -12.84
CA GLU A 225 28.15 -12.43 -12.41
C GLU A 225 27.17 -12.48 -11.21
N ALA A 226 26.21 -13.40 -11.26
CA ALA A 226 25.28 -13.65 -10.16
C ALA A 226 26.01 -14.02 -8.87
N ARG A 227 27.01 -14.91 -8.95
CA ARG A 227 27.83 -15.27 -7.78
C ARG A 227 28.60 -14.08 -7.21
N LYS A 228 29.11 -13.19 -8.06
CA LYS A 228 29.77 -11.95 -7.60
C LYS A 228 28.79 -11.07 -6.85
N LEU A 229 27.59 -10.80 -7.41
CA LEU A 229 26.57 -9.98 -6.77
C LEU A 229 26.07 -10.60 -5.46
N ARG A 230 25.89 -11.94 -5.37
CA ARG A 230 25.54 -12.64 -4.12
C ARG A 230 26.57 -12.42 -3.01
N ARG A 231 27.83 -12.18 -3.36
CA ARG A 231 28.91 -11.85 -2.42
C ARG A 231 29.07 -10.36 -2.17
N GLY A 232 28.14 -9.53 -2.68
CA GLY A 232 28.21 -8.07 -2.54
C GLY A 232 29.21 -7.38 -3.48
N GLN A 233 29.81 -8.12 -4.43
CA GLN A 233 30.80 -7.59 -5.38
C GLN A 233 30.09 -6.95 -6.58
N ALA A 234 30.65 -5.84 -7.08
CA ALA A 234 30.16 -5.19 -8.28
C ALA A 234 30.49 -5.96 -9.57
N VAL A 235 29.69 -5.72 -10.62
CA VAL A 235 29.85 -6.31 -11.95
C VAL A 235 29.82 -5.20 -12.99
N PRO A 236 30.69 -5.21 -14.04
CA PRO A 236 30.65 -4.22 -15.11
C PRO A 236 29.28 -4.18 -15.82
N VAL A 237 28.74 -2.99 -16.06
CA VAL A 237 27.40 -2.83 -16.65
C VAL A 237 27.36 -3.18 -18.14
N LEU A 238 28.39 -2.81 -18.91
CA LEU A 238 28.38 -2.94 -20.39
C LEU A 238 28.14 -4.36 -20.90
N PRO A 239 28.86 -5.39 -20.40
CA PRO A 239 28.60 -6.78 -20.86
C PRO A 239 27.19 -7.26 -20.52
N VAL A 240 26.62 -6.80 -19.40
CA VAL A 240 25.28 -7.17 -18.95
C VAL A 240 24.21 -6.45 -19.76
N ALA A 241 24.38 -5.14 -19.98
CA ALA A 241 23.44 -4.31 -20.77
C ALA A 241 23.29 -4.82 -22.21
N ASN A 242 24.38 -5.28 -22.84
CA ASN A 242 24.35 -5.84 -24.18
C ASN A 242 23.51 -7.12 -24.33
N ARG A 243 23.32 -7.86 -23.24
CA ARG A 243 22.49 -9.07 -23.18
C ARG A 243 21.07 -8.82 -22.69
N SER A 244 20.82 -7.65 -22.15
CA SER A 244 19.54 -7.31 -21.50
C SER A 244 18.62 -6.59 -22.47
N PRO A 245 17.29 -6.72 -22.34
CA PRO A 245 16.33 -6.06 -23.24
C PRO A 245 16.29 -4.54 -23.08
N PHE A 246 16.77 -4.00 -21.96
CA PHE A 246 16.74 -2.58 -21.66
C PHE A 246 18.01 -1.88 -22.15
N LYS A 247 17.83 -0.86 -23.02
CA LYS A 247 18.93 -0.11 -23.62
C LYS A 247 19.19 1.26 -22.97
N ASN A 248 18.27 1.77 -22.14
CA ASN A 248 18.33 3.12 -21.58
C ASN A 248 18.55 3.11 -20.05
N ILE A 249 19.61 2.43 -19.61
CA ILE A 249 19.98 2.40 -18.19
C ILE A 249 20.87 3.60 -17.89
N ARG A 250 20.51 4.39 -16.88
CA ARG A 250 21.21 5.60 -16.46
C ARG A 250 21.98 5.38 -15.17
N GLN A 251 22.88 6.31 -14.90
CA GLN A 251 23.55 6.41 -13.60
C GLN A 251 22.51 6.55 -12.49
N ASP A 252 22.70 5.86 -11.39
CA ASP A 252 21.85 5.77 -10.19
C ASP A 252 20.49 5.04 -10.36
N ASP A 253 20.18 4.54 -11.56
CA ASP A 253 19.00 3.71 -11.75
C ASP A 253 19.05 2.45 -10.86
N VAL A 254 17.90 2.12 -10.30
CA VAL A 254 17.67 0.83 -9.64
C VAL A 254 17.35 -0.22 -10.71
N VAL A 255 17.94 -1.39 -10.59
CA VAL A 255 17.75 -2.50 -11.52
C VAL A 255 17.56 -3.83 -10.77
N CYS A 256 16.78 -4.73 -11.38
CA CYS A 256 16.66 -6.11 -10.98
C CYS A 256 17.75 -6.94 -11.65
N ALA A 257 18.71 -7.43 -10.88
CA ALA A 257 19.75 -8.34 -11.37
C ALA A 257 19.23 -9.78 -11.35
N MET A 258 18.98 -10.35 -12.54
CA MET A 258 18.31 -11.63 -12.75
C MET A 258 19.27 -12.69 -13.25
N ALA A 259 19.19 -13.91 -12.74
CA ALA A 259 19.87 -15.08 -13.30
C ALA A 259 18.88 -16.25 -13.36
N GLU A 260 18.83 -16.95 -14.49
CA GLU A 260 17.93 -18.10 -14.71
C GLU A 260 16.46 -17.81 -14.34
N GLY A 261 15.99 -16.60 -14.66
CA GLY A 261 14.61 -16.16 -14.37
C GLY A 261 14.31 -15.83 -12.91
N ARG A 262 15.33 -15.81 -12.03
CA ARG A 262 15.18 -15.50 -10.60
C ARG A 262 15.92 -14.22 -10.22
N LEU A 263 15.35 -13.46 -9.30
CA LEU A 263 15.97 -12.26 -8.74
C LEU A 263 17.17 -12.62 -7.86
N VAL A 264 18.34 -12.14 -8.24
CA VAL A 264 19.59 -12.31 -7.47
C VAL A 264 19.82 -11.16 -6.52
N ALA A 265 19.59 -9.93 -7.00
CA ALA A 265 19.74 -8.73 -6.20
C ALA A 265 18.98 -7.55 -6.80
N LEU A 266 18.59 -6.61 -5.94
CA LEU A 266 18.36 -5.24 -6.34
C LEU A 266 19.69 -4.51 -6.32
N ALA A 267 20.00 -3.82 -7.41
CA ALA A 267 21.28 -3.15 -7.60
C ALA A 267 21.09 -1.72 -8.11
N LYS A 268 22.12 -0.90 -8.00
CA LYS A 268 22.22 0.43 -8.61
C LYS A 268 23.33 0.48 -9.60
N ILE A 269 23.14 1.26 -10.66
CA ILE A 269 24.21 1.57 -11.61
C ILE A 269 25.06 2.69 -11.05
N LYS A 270 26.34 2.43 -10.78
CA LYS A 270 27.29 3.46 -10.28
C LYS A 270 28.66 3.27 -10.90
N GLY A 271 29.19 4.33 -11.56
CA GLY A 271 30.54 4.33 -12.12
C GLY A 271 30.77 3.23 -13.15
N GLY A 272 29.77 2.94 -14.00
CA GLY A 272 29.86 1.86 -15.00
C GLY A 272 29.74 0.44 -14.42
N GLU A 273 29.34 0.30 -13.17
CA GLU A 273 29.17 -0.96 -12.48
C GLU A 273 27.75 -1.14 -11.95
N ILE A 274 27.30 -2.40 -11.88
CA ILE A 274 26.11 -2.87 -11.20
C ILE A 274 26.49 -3.18 -9.76
N ARG A 275 26.06 -2.37 -8.81
CA ARG A 275 26.39 -2.52 -7.38
C ARG A 275 25.16 -2.99 -6.60
N PRO A 276 25.20 -4.20 -6.01
CA PRO A 276 24.07 -4.72 -5.26
C PRO A 276 23.89 -3.95 -3.95
N PHE A 277 22.65 -3.63 -3.57
CA PHE A 277 22.31 -3.05 -2.28
C PHE A 277 21.30 -3.91 -1.49
N ARG A 278 20.64 -4.86 -2.17
CA ARG A 278 19.77 -5.88 -1.57
C ARG A 278 20.01 -7.20 -2.27
N VAL A 279 20.76 -8.08 -1.67
CA VAL A 279 20.98 -9.45 -2.17
C VAL A 279 19.85 -10.35 -1.69
N MET A 280 19.34 -11.23 -2.57
CA MET A 280 18.33 -12.23 -2.27
C MET A 280 19.00 -13.59 -2.03
N ASN A 281 18.62 -14.25 -0.93
CA ASN A 281 19.15 -15.55 -0.52
C ASN A 281 17.98 -16.55 -0.46
N PHE A 282 17.49 -16.91 -1.65
CA PHE A 282 16.45 -17.91 -1.83
C PHE A 282 17.00 -19.33 -1.69
#